data_deea845844db1cdf615fccc973e54137
#
_entry.id   deea845844db1cdf615fccc973e54137
#
_cell.length_a   1.000
_cell.length_b   1.000
_cell.length_c   1.000
_cell.angle_alpha   90.00
_cell.angle_beta   90.00
_cell.angle_gamma   90.00
#
_symmetry.space_group_name_H-M   'P 1'
#
loop_
_entity.id
_entity.type
_entity.pdbx_description
1 polymer ?
#
loop_
_entity_poly.entity_id
_entity_poly.type
_entity_poly.pdbx_seq_one_letter_code
_entity_poly.pdbx_strand_id
1 'polypeptide(L)' 'MLRIKDLREDKDMTQAEVSKLLNISQTNYSKYELGKINIPINSLIVLANFYNTSINYLLGITNESKPYPKA' A
#
# COMPACT_ATOMS: atom_id res chain seq x y z
N MET A 1 7.51 2.30 9.47
CA MET A 1 6.30 3.16 9.27
C MET A 1 5.70 2.89 7.90
N LEU A 2 4.41 2.62 7.87
CA LEU A 2 3.71 2.36 6.59
C LEU A 2 3.58 3.64 5.77
N ARG A 3 3.80 3.54 4.46
CA ARG A 3 3.68 4.68 3.54
C ARG A 3 2.44 4.61 2.65
N ILE A 4 1.55 3.64 2.90
CA ILE A 4 0.40 3.44 2.00
C ILE A 4 -0.55 4.64 1.99
N LYS A 5 -0.72 5.32 3.12
CA LYS A 5 -1.54 6.53 3.17
C LYS A 5 -0.93 7.66 2.35
N ASP A 6 0.38 7.88 2.50
CA ASP A 6 1.07 8.94 1.77
C ASP A 6 1.00 8.71 0.26
N LEU A 7 1.21 7.47 -0.17
CA LEU A 7 1.15 7.13 -1.59
C LEU A 7 -0.27 7.29 -2.15
N ARG A 8 -1.27 6.93 -1.34
CA ARG A 8 -2.67 7.11 -1.72
C ARG A 8 -2.99 8.61 -1.90
N GLU A 9 -2.59 9.41 -0.95
CA GLU A 9 -2.84 10.86 -1.00
C GLU A 9 -2.09 11.52 -2.15
N ASP A 10 -0.88 11.06 -2.46
CA ASP A 10 -0.11 11.57 -3.59
C ASP A 10 -0.84 11.34 -4.93
N LYS A 11 -1.68 10.32 -5.01
CA LYS A 11 -2.48 10.04 -6.21
C LYS A 11 -3.90 10.61 -6.12
N ASP A 12 -4.18 11.40 -5.10
CA ASP A 12 -5.51 11.99 -4.88
C ASP A 12 -6.61 10.94 -4.82
N MET A 13 -6.31 9.79 -4.22
CA MET A 13 -7.26 8.68 -4.10
C MET A 13 -7.88 8.64 -2.72
N THR A 14 -9.15 8.21 -2.67
CA THR A 14 -9.84 7.97 -1.40
C THR A 14 -9.54 6.57 -0.88
N GLN A 15 -9.78 6.36 0.42
CA GLN A 15 -9.69 5.02 1.00
C GLN A 15 -10.65 4.05 0.31
N ALA A 16 -11.84 4.52 -0.07
CA ALA A 16 -12.81 3.69 -0.76
C ALA A 16 -12.28 3.18 -2.11
N GLU A 17 -11.57 4.04 -2.84
CA GLU A 17 -11.00 3.66 -4.14
C GLU A 17 -9.92 2.59 -3.99
N VAL A 18 -9.02 2.74 -3.02
CA VAL A 18 -7.97 1.76 -2.81
C VAL A 18 -8.54 0.46 -2.24
N SER A 19 -9.56 0.53 -1.38
CA SER A 19 -10.20 -0.68 -0.87
C SER A 19 -10.83 -1.50 -2.00
N LYS A 20 -11.39 -0.84 -3.00
CA LYS A 20 -11.92 -1.53 -4.19
C LYS A 20 -10.80 -2.22 -4.97
N LEU A 21 -9.66 -1.55 -5.12
CA LEU A 21 -8.50 -2.13 -5.79
C LEU A 21 -8.05 -3.42 -5.11
N LEU A 22 -8.11 -3.45 -3.79
CA LEU A 22 -7.73 -4.61 -2.99
C LEU A 22 -8.87 -5.60 -2.78
N ASN A 23 -10.09 -5.27 -3.22
CA ASN A 23 -11.28 -6.10 -3.06
C ASN A 23 -11.58 -6.39 -1.59
N ILE A 24 -11.49 -5.37 -0.74
CA ILE A 24 -11.79 -5.44 0.68
C ILE A 24 -12.71 -4.28 1.08
N SER A 25 -13.26 -4.34 2.28
CA SER A 25 -14.08 -3.24 2.80
C SER A 25 -13.21 -2.02 3.12
N GLN A 26 -13.82 -0.84 3.04
CA GLN A 26 -13.13 0.38 3.43
C GLN A 26 -12.73 0.36 4.91
N THR A 27 -13.55 -0.24 5.76
CA THR A 27 -13.25 -0.38 7.18
C THR A 27 -11.96 -1.18 7.40
N ASN A 28 -11.80 -2.30 6.69
CA ASN A 28 -10.58 -3.10 6.78
C ASN A 28 -9.37 -2.35 6.22
N TYR A 29 -9.55 -1.68 5.09
CA TYR A 29 -8.45 -0.89 4.53
C TYR A 29 -8.00 0.21 5.50
N SER A 30 -8.96 0.89 6.14
CA SER A 30 -8.63 1.92 7.12
C SER A 30 -7.76 1.36 8.25
N LYS A 31 -8.03 0.12 8.68
CA LYS A 31 -7.21 -0.53 9.70
C LYS A 31 -5.79 -0.79 9.22
N TYR A 32 -5.59 -1.04 7.93
CA TYR A 32 -4.24 -1.14 7.36
C TYR A 32 -3.47 0.18 7.53
N GLU A 33 -4.08 1.30 7.18
CA GLU A 33 -3.41 2.61 7.30
C GLU A 33 -3.10 2.96 8.75
N LEU A 34 -3.94 2.53 9.67
CA LEU A 34 -3.74 2.77 11.10
C LEU A 34 -2.76 1.80 11.74
N GLY A 35 -2.32 0.77 11.02
CA GLY A 35 -1.44 -0.26 11.56
C GLY A 35 -2.10 -1.19 12.56
N LYS A 36 -3.44 -1.25 12.58
CA LYS A 36 -4.17 -2.09 13.53
C LYS A 36 -4.22 -3.55 13.15
N ILE A 37 -4.10 -3.86 11.87
CA ILE A 37 -4.05 -5.24 11.38
C ILE A 37 -2.95 -5.36 10.34
N ASN A 38 -2.41 -6.56 10.18
CA ASN A 38 -1.37 -6.82 9.20
C ASN A 38 -1.95 -6.84 7.79
N ILE A 39 -1.18 -6.32 6.84
CA ILE A 39 -1.56 -6.34 5.43
C ILE A 39 -1.10 -7.67 4.84
N PRO A 40 -2.00 -8.48 4.25
CA PRO A 40 -1.60 -9.74 3.60
C PRO A 40 -0.60 -9.49 2.49
N ILE A 41 0.29 -10.45 2.25
CA ILE A 41 1.34 -10.31 1.24
C ILE A 41 0.76 -10.05 -0.15
N ASN A 42 -0.37 -10.67 -0.50
CA ASN A 42 -0.99 -10.44 -1.80
C ASN A 42 -1.43 -8.98 -1.96
N SER A 43 -1.97 -8.37 -0.91
CA SER A 43 -2.35 -6.95 -0.94
C SER A 43 -1.13 -6.05 -1.05
N LEU A 44 -0.04 -6.39 -0.37
CA LEU A 44 1.21 -5.64 -0.49
C LEU A 44 1.74 -5.68 -1.92
N ILE A 45 1.68 -6.85 -2.57
CA ILE A 45 2.12 -6.99 -3.96
C ILE A 45 1.28 -6.10 -4.88
N VAL A 46 -0.05 -6.12 -4.70
CA VAL A 46 -0.94 -5.28 -5.51
C VAL A 46 -0.62 -3.80 -5.33
N LEU A 47 -0.45 -3.37 -4.09
CA LEU A 47 -0.14 -1.96 -3.80
C LEU A 47 1.23 -1.55 -4.35
N ALA A 48 2.24 -2.41 -4.19
CA ALA A 48 3.57 -2.13 -4.71
C ALA A 48 3.55 -1.96 -6.22
N ASN A 49 2.84 -2.84 -6.93
CA ASN A 49 2.71 -2.74 -8.37
C ASN A 49 1.91 -1.50 -8.78
N PHE A 50 0.83 -1.23 -8.07
CA PHE A 50 -0.03 -0.07 -8.37
C PHE A 50 0.71 1.24 -8.21
N TYR A 51 1.48 1.37 -7.12
CA TYR A 51 2.26 2.59 -6.84
C TYR A 51 3.64 2.57 -7.50
N ASN A 52 3.97 1.52 -8.25
CA ASN A 52 5.26 1.36 -8.92
C ASN A 52 6.43 1.51 -7.93
N THR A 53 6.38 0.75 -6.86
CA THR A 53 7.40 0.77 -5.81
C THR A 53 7.63 -0.64 -5.26
N SER A 54 8.43 -0.76 -4.21
CA SER A 54 8.71 -2.05 -3.57
C SER A 54 7.87 -2.22 -2.30
N ILE A 55 7.66 -3.47 -1.89
CA ILE A 55 7.01 -3.78 -0.62
C ILE A 55 7.82 -3.16 0.54
N ASN A 56 9.14 -3.22 0.47
CA ASN A 56 9.99 -2.64 1.52
C ASN A 56 9.75 -1.14 1.67
N TYR A 57 9.54 -0.42 0.57
CA TYR A 57 9.21 1.00 0.64
C TYR A 57 7.85 1.22 1.29
N LEU A 58 6.86 0.41 0.94
CA LEU A 58 5.52 0.48 1.55
C LEU A 58 5.60 0.31 3.07
N LEU A 59 6.46 -0.60 3.53
CA LEU A 59 6.61 -0.93 4.95
C LEU A 59 7.53 0.03 5.69
N GLY A 60 8.17 0.97 4.99
CA GLY A 60 9.08 1.91 5.60
C GLY A 60 10.45 1.34 5.94
N ILE A 61 10.79 0.18 5.40
CA ILE A 61 12.09 -0.48 5.65
C ILE A 61 13.21 0.19 4.86
N THR A 62 12.88 0.76 3.70
CA THR A 62 13.84 1.46 2.84
C THR A 62 13.30 2.83 2.45
N ASN A 63 14.19 3.75 2.10
CA ASN A 63 13.83 5.06 1.52
C ASN A 63 13.87 5.05 0.01
N GLU A 64 14.29 3.93 -0.61
CA GLU A 64 14.34 3.80 -2.07
C GLU A 64 12.93 3.52 -2.60
N SER A 65 12.36 4.51 -3.31
CA SER A 65 10.98 4.40 -3.82
C SER A 65 10.86 3.61 -5.12
N LYS A 66 11.98 3.35 -5.79
CA LYS A 66 11.95 2.60 -7.04
C LYS A 66 11.66 1.12 -6.79
N PRO A 67 10.91 0.46 -7.67
CA PRO A 67 10.70 -0.97 -7.52
C PRO A 67 12.00 -1.73 -7.72
N TYR A 68 12.10 -2.91 -7.11
CA TYR A 68 13.25 -3.77 -7.33
C TYR A 68 13.26 -4.26 -8.78
N PRO A 69 14.44 -4.49 -9.36
CA PRO A 69 14.52 -5.09 -10.69
C PRO A 69 13.80 -6.44 -10.70
N LYS A 70 13.06 -6.68 -11.75
CA LYS A 70 12.41 -7.98 -11.93
C LYS A 70 13.44 -8.99 -12.46
N ALA A 71 13.39 -10.17 -11.89
CA ALA A 71 14.28 -11.24 -12.31
C ALA A 71 13.93 -11.72 -13.73
#